data_e43f496277fbb49413afd82f47add31d
#
_entry.id   e43f496277fbb49413afd82f47add31d
#
_cell.length_a   1.000
_cell.length_b   1.000
_cell.length_c   1.000
_cell.angle_alpha   90.00
_cell.angle_beta   90.00
_cell.angle_gamma   90.00
#
_symmetry.space_group_name_H-M   'P 1'
#
loop_
_entity.id
_entity.type
_entity.pdbx_description
1 polymer ?
#
loop_
_entity_poly.entity_id
_entity_poly.type
_entity_poly.pdbx_seq_one_letter_code
_entity_poly.pdbx_strand_id
1 'polypeptide(L)'
;MSAYVHLLGTGASISDPHRTTTMLAFSDDAHPRSSLLVDCGGDALQRWQSVGGRLRDIAGLILTHRHPDHISGLPLLMEKLWLSEHEGDLPVCGYAETLDQATRCMEAFAPVTAEWEGMPELIAYEVEQQPGATVWTDAPWHITSAPVSHGDTPTFGLRAAHESGAVVAYSCDTAPCDAVVDLAEGGDLLIHEANGAGPGHSSMVEAADVARAAGVARLVLVHLPPGPKQEPLAAACDVFPETTLGVEGESYVVA
;
A
#
# COMPACT_ATOMS: atom_id res chain seq x y z
N MET A 1 19.15 -6.81 -12.57
CA MET A 1 17.95 -5.96 -12.62
C MET A 1 17.24 -6.20 -11.33
N SER A 2 16.75 -5.17 -10.69
CA SER A 2 16.31 -5.25 -9.30
C SER A 2 14.82 -4.99 -9.17
N ALA A 3 14.18 -5.69 -8.25
CA ALA A 3 12.81 -5.44 -7.83
C ALA A 3 12.80 -4.57 -6.58
N TYR A 4 11.82 -3.69 -6.49
CA TYR A 4 11.73 -2.69 -5.44
C TYR A 4 10.33 -2.61 -4.83
N VAL A 5 10.28 -2.27 -3.54
CA VAL A 5 9.14 -1.62 -2.92
C VAL A 5 9.52 -0.20 -2.53
N HIS A 6 8.68 0.77 -2.89
CA HIS A 6 8.89 2.19 -2.64
C HIS A 6 7.89 2.68 -1.59
N LEU A 7 8.34 3.48 -0.64
CA LEU A 7 7.48 4.17 0.32
C LEU A 7 7.11 5.54 -0.24
N LEU A 8 5.93 5.65 -0.83
CA LEU A 8 5.42 6.90 -1.40
C LEU A 8 4.88 7.85 -0.33
N GLY A 9 4.38 7.29 0.76
CA GLY A 9 3.94 7.98 1.95
C GLY A 9 4.09 7.07 3.16
N THR A 10 4.28 7.64 4.35
CA THR A 10 4.53 6.88 5.60
C THR A 10 3.73 7.39 6.79
N GLY A 11 2.90 8.41 6.61
CA GLY A 11 2.09 9.02 7.65
C GLY A 11 0.74 8.36 7.84
N ALA A 12 0.19 8.47 9.04
CA ALA A 12 -1.20 8.13 9.36
C ALA A 12 -2.18 9.19 8.82
N SER A 13 -3.48 8.99 9.09
CA SER A 13 -4.54 9.96 8.73
C SER A 13 -4.43 11.32 9.44
N ILE A 14 -3.65 11.41 10.52
CA ILE A 14 -3.40 12.67 11.23
C ILE A 14 -2.38 13.49 10.44
N SER A 15 -2.71 14.77 10.19
CA SER A 15 -1.84 15.67 9.45
C SER A 15 -0.43 15.79 10.06
N ASP A 16 0.57 15.57 9.24
CA ASP A 16 1.99 15.74 9.55
C ASP A 16 2.63 16.61 8.44
N PRO A 17 3.38 17.68 8.77
CA PRO A 17 3.99 18.53 7.75
C PRO A 17 5.11 17.83 6.95
N HIS A 18 5.58 16.68 7.41
CA HIS A 18 6.71 15.95 6.85
C HIS A 18 6.33 14.60 6.24
N ARG A 19 5.08 14.15 6.42
CA ARG A 19 4.59 12.87 5.92
C ARG A 19 3.23 13.01 5.27
N THR A 20 3.08 12.44 4.09
CA THR A 20 1.75 12.18 3.51
C THR A 20 1.22 10.82 3.96
N THR A 21 -0.05 10.55 3.71
CA THR A 21 -0.69 9.27 4.04
C THR A 21 0.06 8.09 3.44
N THR A 22 -0.05 6.93 4.09
CA THR A 22 0.68 5.72 3.67
C THR A 22 0.26 5.28 2.27
N MET A 23 1.24 5.18 1.39
CA MET A 23 1.11 4.69 0.02
C MET A 23 2.38 3.97 -0.36
N LEU A 24 2.28 2.88 -1.12
CA LEU A 24 3.42 2.11 -1.59
C LEU A 24 3.41 1.98 -3.11
N ALA A 25 4.54 1.58 -3.68
CA ALA A 25 4.59 1.07 -5.05
C ALA A 25 5.54 -0.12 -5.15
N PHE A 26 5.17 -1.11 -5.95
CA PHE A 26 6.04 -2.20 -6.37
C PHE A 26 6.51 -1.93 -7.80
N SER A 27 7.79 -2.17 -8.07
CA SER A 27 8.35 -2.05 -9.41
C SER A 27 9.46 -3.06 -9.69
N ASP A 28 9.81 -3.23 -10.95
CA ASP A 28 10.88 -4.09 -11.40
C ASP A 28 11.61 -3.49 -12.61
N ASP A 29 12.95 -3.47 -12.58
CA ASP A 29 13.76 -2.90 -13.66
C ASP A 29 13.69 -3.72 -14.96
N ALA A 30 13.43 -5.04 -14.86
CA ALA A 30 13.29 -5.91 -16.02
C ALA A 30 11.90 -5.77 -16.67
N HIS A 31 10.91 -5.39 -15.87
CA HIS A 31 9.50 -5.26 -16.26
C HIS A 31 8.97 -3.86 -15.96
N PRO A 32 9.49 -2.80 -16.62
CA PRO A 32 9.20 -1.42 -16.22
C PRO A 32 7.71 -1.03 -16.30
N ARG A 33 6.90 -1.74 -17.10
CA ARG A 33 5.46 -1.50 -17.24
C ARG A 33 4.60 -2.35 -16.31
N SER A 34 5.16 -2.92 -15.25
CA SER A 34 4.47 -3.75 -14.26
C SER A 34 4.36 -3.10 -12.88
N SER A 35 4.54 -1.79 -12.79
CA SER A 35 4.50 -1.09 -11.51
C SER A 35 3.09 -1.05 -10.94
N LEU A 36 2.95 -1.42 -9.67
CA LEU A 36 1.68 -1.44 -8.95
C LEU A 36 1.69 -0.40 -7.84
N LEU A 37 0.70 0.47 -7.83
CA LEU A 37 0.46 1.37 -6.71
C LEU A 37 -0.40 0.67 -5.65
N VAL A 38 -0.13 0.95 -4.38
CA VAL A 38 -0.95 0.49 -3.25
C VAL A 38 -1.39 1.72 -2.48
N ASP A 39 -2.70 1.92 -2.45
CA ASP A 39 -3.40 3.06 -1.92
C ASP A 39 -3.09 4.39 -2.65
N CYS A 40 -4.00 5.33 -2.57
CA CYS A 40 -3.88 6.67 -3.15
C CYS A 40 -4.63 7.72 -2.33
N GLY A 41 -4.39 7.77 -1.03
CA GLY A 41 -4.99 8.77 -0.13
C GLY A 41 -4.49 10.19 -0.38
N GLY A 42 -3.27 10.33 -0.91
CA GLY A 42 -2.66 11.59 -1.30
C GLY A 42 -2.36 11.66 -2.80
N ASP A 43 -1.41 12.50 -3.18
CA ASP A 43 -0.94 12.60 -4.57
C ASP A 43 0.04 11.45 -4.91
N ALA A 44 -0.51 10.25 -5.08
CA ALA A 44 0.26 9.03 -5.33
C ALA A 44 1.16 9.17 -6.56
N LEU A 45 0.68 9.86 -7.60
CA LEU A 45 1.43 10.01 -8.84
C LEU A 45 2.63 10.93 -8.71
N GLN A 46 2.47 12.06 -8.01
CA GLN A 46 3.58 12.96 -7.71
C GLN A 46 4.64 12.23 -6.87
N ARG A 47 4.21 11.44 -5.90
CA ARG A 47 5.11 10.66 -5.04
C ARG A 47 5.81 9.55 -5.81
N TRP A 48 5.10 8.86 -6.71
CA TRP A 48 5.68 7.88 -7.63
C TRP A 48 6.77 8.48 -8.52
N GLN A 49 6.49 9.65 -9.11
CA GLN A 49 7.48 10.37 -9.92
C GLN A 49 8.70 10.82 -9.09
N SER A 50 8.52 11.17 -7.82
CA SER A 50 9.63 11.62 -6.95
C SER A 50 10.65 10.50 -6.65
N VAL A 51 10.26 9.24 -6.76
CA VAL A 51 11.15 8.07 -6.65
C VAL A 51 11.65 7.55 -8.00
N GLY A 52 11.43 8.31 -9.07
CA GLY A 52 11.89 7.97 -10.43
C GLY A 52 10.89 7.18 -11.26
N GLY A 53 9.71 6.92 -10.74
CA GLY A 53 8.64 6.22 -11.45
C GLY A 53 8.08 7.02 -12.62
N ARG A 54 7.62 6.32 -13.63
CA ARG A 54 7.01 6.94 -14.83
C ARG A 54 5.54 6.53 -14.90
N LEU A 55 4.70 7.45 -15.36
CA LEU A 55 3.26 7.27 -15.49
C LEU A 55 2.87 6.06 -16.34
N ARG A 56 3.53 5.89 -17.47
CA ARG A 56 3.32 4.77 -18.39
C ARG A 56 3.72 3.40 -17.85
N ASP A 57 4.38 3.37 -16.69
CA ASP A 57 4.83 2.13 -16.06
C ASP A 57 3.80 1.56 -15.08
N ILE A 58 2.74 2.32 -14.78
CA ILE A 58 1.67 1.90 -13.87
C ILE A 58 0.78 0.87 -14.55
N ALA A 59 0.77 -0.34 -14.02
CA ALA A 59 -0.05 -1.45 -14.49
C ALA A 59 -1.39 -1.56 -13.74
N GLY A 60 -1.45 -1.05 -12.49
CA GLY A 60 -2.66 -1.12 -11.69
C GLY A 60 -2.53 -0.43 -10.34
N LEU A 61 -3.66 -0.38 -9.65
CA LEU A 61 -3.81 0.17 -8.30
C LEU A 61 -4.47 -0.88 -7.40
N ILE A 62 -3.95 -1.05 -6.20
CA ILE A 62 -4.54 -1.87 -5.16
C ILE A 62 -5.06 -0.93 -4.08
N LEU A 63 -6.35 -1.01 -3.75
CA LEU A 63 -6.99 -0.25 -2.69
C LEU A 63 -7.29 -1.17 -1.52
N THR A 64 -6.55 -1.02 -0.42
CA THR A 64 -6.59 -1.93 0.72
C THR A 64 -7.88 -1.82 1.53
N HIS A 65 -8.41 -0.60 1.68
CA HIS A 65 -9.70 -0.34 2.33
C HIS A 65 -10.22 1.07 2.00
N ARG A 66 -11.43 1.39 2.46
CA ARG A 66 -12.22 2.56 2.03
C ARG A 66 -11.99 3.86 2.82
N HIS A 67 -11.04 3.94 3.74
CA HIS A 67 -10.80 5.18 4.49
C HIS A 67 -10.25 6.30 3.57
N PRO A 68 -10.56 7.58 3.87
CA PRO A 68 -10.16 8.69 3.01
C PRO A 68 -8.66 8.79 2.76
N ASP A 69 -7.85 8.51 3.76
CA ASP A 69 -6.39 8.54 3.67
C ASP A 69 -5.78 7.41 2.81
N HIS A 70 -6.63 6.49 2.31
CA HIS A 70 -6.23 5.44 1.38
C HIS A 70 -6.81 5.61 -0.03
N ILE A 71 -7.91 6.37 -0.22
CA ILE A 71 -8.58 6.46 -1.53
C ILE A 71 -8.87 7.87 -2.03
N SER A 72 -8.79 8.93 -1.20
CA SER A 72 -9.28 10.27 -1.58
C SER A 72 -8.50 10.93 -2.72
N GLY A 73 -7.29 10.47 -3.01
CA GLY A 73 -6.49 10.94 -4.15
C GLY A 73 -6.85 10.33 -5.50
N LEU A 74 -7.76 9.33 -5.54
CA LEU A 74 -8.09 8.61 -6.76
C LEU A 74 -8.59 9.50 -7.91
N PRO A 75 -9.51 10.45 -7.73
CA PRO A 75 -9.93 11.34 -8.82
C PRO A 75 -8.77 12.15 -9.41
N LEU A 76 -7.87 12.63 -8.56
CA LEU A 76 -6.68 13.37 -8.99
C LEU A 76 -5.68 12.46 -9.72
N LEU A 77 -5.53 11.21 -9.28
CA LEU A 77 -4.71 10.20 -9.96
C LEU A 77 -5.24 9.99 -11.40
N MET A 78 -6.54 9.75 -11.55
CA MET A 78 -7.18 9.52 -12.85
C MET A 78 -7.04 10.72 -13.79
N GLU A 79 -7.27 11.95 -13.30
CA GLU A 79 -7.06 13.18 -14.07
C GLU A 79 -5.61 13.31 -14.56
N LYS A 80 -4.65 13.03 -13.69
CA LYS A 80 -3.22 13.11 -14.05
C LYS A 80 -2.81 12.03 -15.04
N LEU A 81 -3.35 10.82 -14.94
CA LEU A 81 -3.14 9.77 -15.94
C LEU A 81 -3.66 10.22 -17.31
N TRP A 82 -4.87 10.78 -17.35
CA TRP A 82 -5.45 11.33 -18.57
C TRP A 82 -4.61 12.45 -19.18
N LEU A 83 -4.24 13.48 -18.38
CA LEU A 83 -3.41 14.61 -18.84
C LEU A 83 -2.00 14.20 -19.30
N SER A 84 -1.55 13.03 -18.87
CA SER A 84 -0.23 12.49 -19.21
C SER A 84 -0.29 11.45 -20.33
N GLU A 85 -1.43 11.37 -21.02
CA GLU A 85 -1.64 10.45 -22.16
C GLU A 85 -1.35 8.98 -21.77
N HIS A 86 -1.78 8.57 -20.56
CA HIS A 86 -1.65 7.17 -20.14
C HIS A 86 -2.43 6.28 -21.10
N GLU A 87 -1.79 5.23 -21.59
CA GLU A 87 -2.40 4.30 -22.53
C GLU A 87 -3.26 3.25 -21.80
N GLY A 88 -4.55 3.20 -22.10
CA GLY A 88 -5.48 2.19 -21.58
C GLY A 88 -6.14 2.59 -20.24
N ASP A 89 -6.96 1.69 -19.76
CA ASP A 89 -7.72 1.84 -18.54
C ASP A 89 -6.87 1.45 -17.31
N LEU A 90 -7.30 1.85 -16.12
CA LEU A 90 -6.61 1.54 -14.87
C LEU A 90 -7.29 0.35 -14.16
N PRO A 91 -6.65 -0.83 -14.11
CA PRO A 91 -7.06 -1.92 -13.24
C PRO A 91 -6.99 -1.50 -11.77
N VAL A 92 -8.09 -1.69 -11.02
CA VAL A 92 -8.16 -1.37 -9.59
C VAL A 92 -8.66 -2.58 -8.83
N CYS A 93 -7.82 -3.14 -7.95
CA CYS A 93 -8.13 -4.28 -7.13
C CYS A 93 -8.53 -3.82 -5.72
N GLY A 94 -9.56 -4.42 -5.14
CA GLY A 94 -10.02 -4.10 -3.78
C GLY A 94 -11.22 -4.93 -3.37
N TYR A 95 -11.62 -4.81 -2.10
CA TYR A 95 -12.89 -5.38 -1.66
C TYR A 95 -14.08 -4.63 -2.29
N ALA A 96 -15.22 -5.30 -2.42
CA ALA A 96 -16.42 -4.74 -3.03
C ALA A 96 -16.80 -3.35 -2.47
N GLU A 97 -16.76 -3.18 -1.14
CA GLU A 97 -17.09 -1.92 -0.47
C GLU A 97 -16.08 -0.81 -0.77
N THR A 98 -14.82 -1.17 -0.95
CA THR A 98 -13.74 -0.22 -1.29
C THR A 98 -13.88 0.22 -2.74
N LEU A 99 -14.16 -0.70 -3.65
CA LEU A 99 -14.39 -0.42 -5.07
C LEU A 99 -15.67 0.42 -5.28
N ASP A 100 -16.74 0.14 -4.53
CA ASP A 100 -17.95 0.96 -4.54
C ASP A 100 -17.66 2.40 -4.07
N GLN A 101 -16.87 2.57 -3.00
CA GLN A 101 -16.47 3.90 -2.54
C GLN A 101 -15.56 4.60 -3.56
N ALA A 102 -14.62 3.89 -4.18
CA ALA A 102 -13.76 4.42 -5.25
C ALA A 102 -14.59 4.91 -6.44
N THR A 103 -15.57 4.12 -6.88
CA THR A 103 -16.51 4.50 -7.93
C THR A 103 -17.28 5.77 -7.56
N ARG A 104 -17.81 5.88 -6.35
CA ARG A 104 -18.49 7.10 -5.87
C ARG A 104 -17.58 8.32 -5.83
N CYS A 105 -16.30 8.15 -5.50
CA CYS A 105 -15.35 9.25 -5.57
C CYS A 105 -15.19 9.76 -7.01
N MET A 106 -15.17 8.87 -8.01
CA MET A 106 -15.14 9.25 -9.42
C MET A 106 -16.44 9.89 -9.88
N GLU A 107 -17.59 9.32 -9.51
CA GLU A 107 -18.92 9.84 -9.85
C GLU A 107 -19.14 11.28 -9.35
N ALA A 108 -18.55 11.67 -8.22
CA ALA A 108 -18.62 13.03 -7.70
C ALA A 108 -18.06 14.07 -8.68
N PHE A 109 -17.14 13.68 -9.56
CA PHE A 109 -16.53 14.53 -10.57
C PHE A 109 -17.09 14.28 -11.98
N ALA A 110 -17.93 13.28 -12.19
CA ALA A 110 -18.51 12.92 -13.49
C ALA A 110 -19.14 14.11 -14.25
N PRO A 111 -19.81 15.09 -13.60
CA PRO A 111 -20.35 16.25 -14.31
C PRO A 111 -19.30 17.10 -15.04
N VAL A 112 -18.03 17.04 -14.56
CA VAL A 112 -16.90 17.77 -15.17
C VAL A 112 -16.14 16.88 -16.13
N THR A 113 -15.89 15.62 -15.74
CA THR A 113 -15.02 14.69 -16.49
C THR A 113 -15.73 14.01 -17.67
N ALA A 114 -17.05 14.01 -17.71
CA ALA A 114 -17.83 13.36 -18.78
C ALA A 114 -17.56 13.92 -20.19
N GLU A 115 -17.01 15.13 -20.29
CA GLU A 115 -16.64 15.76 -21.56
C GLU A 115 -15.18 15.54 -21.96
N TRP A 116 -14.40 14.84 -21.13
CA TRP A 116 -12.97 14.61 -21.36
C TRP A 116 -12.75 13.36 -22.22
N GLU A 117 -12.54 13.59 -23.51
CA GLU A 117 -12.26 12.50 -24.45
C GLU A 117 -10.98 11.75 -24.06
N GLY A 118 -11.04 10.40 -24.07
CA GLY A 118 -9.89 9.55 -23.80
C GLY A 118 -9.46 9.48 -22.32
N MET A 119 -10.32 9.91 -21.40
CA MET A 119 -10.07 9.68 -19.98
C MET A 119 -10.05 8.17 -19.68
N PRO A 120 -9.01 7.63 -19.01
CA PRO A 120 -8.97 6.22 -18.63
C PRO A 120 -10.19 5.84 -17.77
N GLU A 121 -10.71 4.64 -17.96
CA GLU A 121 -11.74 4.09 -17.08
C GLU A 121 -11.08 3.34 -15.90
N LEU A 122 -11.76 3.36 -14.75
CA LEU A 122 -11.44 2.52 -13.62
C LEU A 122 -12.05 1.13 -13.87
N ILE A 123 -11.21 0.11 -14.03
CA ILE A 123 -11.67 -1.28 -14.20
C ILE A 123 -11.54 -2.02 -12.88
N ALA A 124 -12.67 -2.24 -12.22
CA ALA A 124 -12.74 -2.84 -10.90
C ALA A 124 -12.53 -4.35 -10.93
N TYR A 125 -11.61 -4.85 -10.09
CA TYR A 125 -11.38 -6.28 -9.83
C TYR A 125 -11.60 -6.56 -8.35
N GLU A 126 -12.70 -7.25 -8.05
CA GLU A 126 -13.06 -7.59 -6.67
C GLU A 126 -12.12 -8.67 -6.11
N VAL A 127 -11.56 -8.40 -4.94
CA VAL A 127 -10.74 -9.32 -4.15
C VAL A 127 -11.66 -10.05 -3.17
N GLU A 128 -11.52 -11.37 -3.05
CA GLU A 128 -12.31 -12.16 -2.10
C GLU A 128 -11.85 -11.91 -0.65
N GLN A 129 -12.80 -11.83 0.30
CA GLN A 129 -12.51 -11.60 1.72
C GLN A 129 -12.13 -12.90 2.42
N GLN A 130 -11.03 -13.52 1.99
CA GLN A 130 -10.50 -14.76 2.57
C GLN A 130 -8.97 -14.80 2.55
N PRO A 131 -8.32 -15.53 3.45
CA PRO A 131 -6.86 -15.72 3.40
C PRO A 131 -6.42 -16.38 2.09
N GLY A 132 -5.33 -15.85 1.51
CA GLY A 132 -4.76 -16.34 0.25
C GLY A 132 -5.52 -15.90 -1.00
N ALA A 133 -6.49 -14.98 -0.88
CA ALA A 133 -7.19 -14.45 -2.04
C ALA A 133 -6.21 -13.77 -3.01
N THR A 134 -6.38 -14.03 -4.29
CA THR A 134 -5.55 -13.44 -5.35
C THR A 134 -5.91 -11.97 -5.55
N VAL A 135 -4.88 -11.10 -5.53
CA VAL A 135 -5.01 -9.67 -5.82
C VAL A 135 -4.41 -9.35 -7.19
N TRP A 136 -3.23 -9.90 -7.49
CA TRP A 136 -2.52 -9.65 -8.75
C TRP A 136 -1.69 -10.87 -9.17
N THR A 137 -1.69 -11.19 -10.47
CA THR A 137 -0.98 -12.38 -11.00
C THR A 137 -0.03 -12.11 -12.15
N ASP A 138 -0.04 -10.88 -12.70
CA ASP A 138 0.83 -10.59 -13.83
C ASP A 138 2.28 -10.42 -13.36
N ALA A 139 3.17 -11.14 -14.02
CA ALA A 139 4.61 -11.07 -13.72
C ALA A 139 5.12 -9.61 -13.73
N PRO A 140 6.11 -9.31 -12.90
CA PRO A 140 6.92 -10.21 -12.07
C PRO A 140 6.37 -10.46 -10.66
N TRP A 141 5.20 -9.89 -10.32
CA TRP A 141 4.61 -9.96 -8.99
C TRP A 141 3.40 -10.89 -8.94
N HIS A 142 3.38 -11.76 -7.94
CA HIS A 142 2.20 -12.49 -7.53
C HIS A 142 1.78 -11.99 -6.15
N ILE A 143 0.62 -11.32 -6.08
CA ILE A 143 0.14 -10.71 -4.84
C ILE A 143 -1.11 -11.42 -4.36
N THR A 144 -1.08 -11.85 -3.10
CA THR A 144 -2.22 -12.40 -2.37
C THR A 144 -2.55 -11.53 -1.17
N SER A 145 -3.74 -11.70 -0.62
CA SER A 145 -4.23 -10.96 0.54
C SER A 145 -4.80 -11.86 1.62
N ALA A 146 -4.94 -11.29 2.81
CA ALA A 146 -5.75 -11.85 3.89
C ALA A 146 -6.49 -10.72 4.60
N PRO A 147 -7.75 -10.94 5.06
CA PRO A 147 -8.46 -10.00 5.92
C PRO A 147 -7.67 -9.74 7.20
N VAL A 148 -7.54 -8.47 7.58
CA VAL A 148 -6.86 -8.03 8.82
C VAL A 148 -7.85 -7.31 9.76
N SER A 149 -7.42 -6.97 10.97
CA SER A 149 -8.30 -6.46 12.03
C SER A 149 -8.27 -4.94 12.12
N HIS A 150 -9.18 -4.26 11.40
CA HIS A 150 -9.27 -2.80 11.40
C HIS A 150 -10.66 -2.29 11.82
N GLY A 151 -11.01 -2.51 13.09
CA GLY A 151 -12.34 -2.19 13.61
C GLY A 151 -13.44 -2.88 12.80
N ASP A 152 -14.45 -2.12 12.38
CA ASP A 152 -15.56 -2.60 11.54
C ASP A 152 -15.32 -2.36 10.03
N THR A 153 -14.13 -1.90 9.64
CA THR A 153 -13.82 -1.62 8.24
C THR A 153 -13.15 -2.84 7.60
N PRO A 154 -13.77 -3.47 6.59
CA PRO A 154 -13.15 -4.53 5.82
C PRO A 154 -11.84 -4.04 5.21
N THR A 155 -10.74 -4.66 5.61
CA THR A 155 -9.37 -4.28 5.26
C THR A 155 -8.55 -5.54 4.99
N PHE A 156 -7.59 -5.47 4.09
CA PHE A 156 -6.68 -6.58 3.85
C PHE A 156 -5.22 -6.14 3.84
N GLY A 157 -4.38 -7.02 4.38
CA GLY A 157 -2.95 -6.99 4.18
C GLY A 157 -2.53 -7.73 2.92
N LEU A 158 -1.30 -7.53 2.49
CA LEU A 158 -0.74 -8.08 1.25
C LEU A 158 0.48 -8.95 1.52
N ARG A 159 0.61 -10.02 0.73
CA ARG A 159 1.86 -10.75 0.50
C ARG A 159 2.21 -10.66 -0.97
N ALA A 160 3.27 -9.93 -1.31
CA ALA A 160 3.79 -9.77 -2.64
C ALA A 160 5.02 -10.68 -2.82
N ALA A 161 4.86 -11.74 -3.61
CA ALA A 161 5.93 -12.63 -4.01
C ALA A 161 6.46 -12.23 -5.39
N HIS A 162 7.75 -11.99 -5.49
CA HIS A 162 8.41 -11.69 -6.75
C HIS A 162 8.91 -12.98 -7.41
N GLU A 163 9.01 -13.01 -8.74
CA GLU A 163 9.49 -14.19 -9.51
C GLU A 163 10.91 -14.66 -9.13
N SER A 164 11.73 -13.77 -8.53
CA SER A 164 13.05 -14.14 -7.97
C SER A 164 12.97 -15.00 -6.71
N GLY A 165 11.80 -15.12 -6.10
CA GLY A 165 11.55 -15.75 -4.81
C GLY A 165 11.54 -14.77 -3.63
N ALA A 166 11.84 -13.49 -3.83
CA ALA A 166 11.74 -12.47 -2.77
C ALA A 166 10.27 -12.24 -2.36
N VAL A 167 10.05 -11.97 -1.07
CA VAL A 167 8.73 -11.80 -0.48
C VAL A 167 8.66 -10.53 0.35
N VAL A 168 7.70 -9.67 0.04
CA VAL A 168 7.34 -8.48 0.83
C VAL A 168 5.93 -8.64 1.36
N ALA A 169 5.74 -8.42 2.67
CA ALA A 169 4.41 -8.32 3.26
C ALA A 169 4.10 -6.87 3.65
N TYR A 170 2.83 -6.48 3.52
CA TYR A 170 2.30 -5.21 3.98
C TYR A 170 1.07 -5.45 4.86
N SER A 171 1.11 -4.98 6.09
CA SER A 171 0.02 -5.20 7.04
C SER A 171 -1.26 -4.46 6.67
N CYS A 172 -1.15 -3.33 5.98
CA CYS A 172 -2.17 -2.28 5.97
C CYS A 172 -2.50 -1.82 7.40
N ASP A 173 -3.60 -1.10 7.59
CA ASP A 173 -4.08 -0.66 8.91
C ASP A 173 -4.69 -1.83 9.66
N THR A 174 -4.17 -2.15 10.84
CA THR A 174 -4.61 -3.32 11.60
C THR A 174 -4.19 -3.29 13.06
N ALA A 175 -5.03 -3.79 13.94
CA ALA A 175 -4.58 -4.30 15.24
C ALA A 175 -3.74 -5.58 15.03
N PRO A 176 -2.90 -5.98 15.98
CA PRO A 176 -2.13 -7.21 15.89
C PRO A 176 -3.06 -8.41 15.62
N CYS A 177 -2.77 -9.21 14.60
CA CYS A 177 -3.55 -10.39 14.26
C CYS A 177 -2.71 -11.46 13.56
N ASP A 178 -3.12 -12.72 13.70
CA ASP A 178 -2.42 -13.86 13.12
C ASP A 178 -2.35 -13.79 11.58
N ALA A 179 -3.33 -13.15 10.95
CA ALA A 179 -3.35 -12.99 9.49
C ALA A 179 -2.11 -12.23 8.95
N VAL A 180 -1.60 -11.23 9.69
CA VAL A 180 -0.37 -10.53 9.29
C VAL A 180 0.86 -11.40 9.52
N VAL A 181 0.88 -12.21 10.58
CA VAL A 181 1.96 -13.19 10.80
C VAL A 181 2.02 -14.18 9.65
N ASP A 182 0.87 -14.73 9.23
CA ASP A 182 0.78 -15.69 8.13
C ASP A 182 1.20 -15.06 6.77
N LEU A 183 0.73 -13.83 6.49
CA LEU A 183 1.12 -13.09 5.28
C LEU A 183 2.64 -12.86 5.21
N ALA A 184 3.26 -12.58 6.36
CA ALA A 184 4.66 -12.22 6.47
C ALA A 184 5.58 -13.43 6.66
N GLU A 185 5.06 -14.65 6.88
CA GLU A 185 5.85 -15.84 7.21
C GLU A 185 7.04 -16.01 6.26
N GLY A 186 8.26 -15.99 6.85
CA GLY A 186 9.51 -16.18 6.14
C GLY A 186 9.84 -15.12 5.08
N GLY A 187 9.19 -13.95 5.15
CA GLY A 187 9.40 -12.86 4.20
C GLY A 187 10.73 -12.12 4.38
N ASP A 188 11.21 -11.48 3.31
CA ASP A 188 12.41 -10.65 3.33
C ASP A 188 12.17 -9.28 3.98
N LEU A 189 10.93 -8.79 3.86
CA LEU A 189 10.52 -7.49 4.38
C LEU A 189 9.05 -7.51 4.83
N LEU A 190 8.81 -7.07 6.06
CA LEU A 190 7.48 -6.68 6.53
C LEU A 190 7.41 -5.15 6.61
N ILE A 191 6.47 -4.56 5.90
CA ILE A 191 6.06 -3.17 6.07
C ILE A 191 4.80 -3.20 6.94
N HIS A 192 4.88 -2.66 8.15
CA HIS A 192 3.79 -2.73 9.13
C HIS A 192 3.39 -1.34 9.62
N GLU A 193 2.09 -1.12 9.79
CA GLU A 193 1.58 0.08 10.40
C GLU A 193 2.01 0.22 11.85
N ALA A 194 2.11 1.44 12.37
CA ALA A 194 2.48 1.73 13.76
C ALA A 194 1.87 3.05 14.24
N ASN A 195 0.57 3.19 14.11
CA ASN A 195 -0.15 4.41 14.52
C ASN A 195 -0.32 4.54 16.04
N GLY A 196 -0.01 3.48 16.78
CA GLY A 196 -0.18 3.37 18.22
C GLY A 196 -1.25 2.33 18.59
N ALA A 197 -1.09 1.68 19.74
CA ALA A 197 -2.02 0.66 20.22
C ALA A 197 -3.44 1.25 20.35
N GLY A 198 -4.41 0.58 19.73
CA GLY A 198 -5.80 1.02 19.77
C GLY A 198 -6.72 0.15 18.93
N PRO A 199 -8.02 0.45 18.92
CA PRO A 199 -8.97 -0.27 18.09
C PRO A 199 -8.58 -0.15 16.59
N GLY A 200 -8.19 -1.29 15.99
CA GLY A 200 -7.85 -1.35 14.57
C GLY A 200 -6.45 -0.86 14.21
N HIS A 201 -5.56 -0.61 15.19
CA HIS A 201 -4.19 -0.18 14.96
C HIS A 201 -3.19 -0.88 15.90
N SER A 202 -1.92 -0.86 15.52
CA SER A 202 -0.81 -1.46 16.25
C SER A 202 0.17 -0.40 16.78
N SER A 203 0.75 -0.66 17.94
CA SER A 203 1.94 0.03 18.41
C SER A 203 3.20 -0.45 17.66
N MET A 204 4.31 0.28 17.77
CA MET A 204 5.60 -0.14 17.22
C MET A 204 6.08 -1.47 17.84
N VAL A 205 5.82 -1.68 19.14
CA VAL A 205 6.19 -2.90 19.87
C VAL A 205 5.37 -4.09 19.37
N GLU A 206 4.06 -3.92 19.20
CA GLU A 206 3.18 -4.96 18.66
C GLU A 206 3.54 -5.33 17.22
N ALA A 207 3.89 -4.35 16.37
CA ALA A 207 4.39 -4.61 15.02
C ALA A 207 5.71 -5.42 15.03
N ALA A 208 6.61 -5.11 16.00
CA ALA A 208 7.85 -5.87 16.18
C ALA A 208 7.59 -7.30 16.68
N ASP A 209 6.60 -7.52 17.55
CA ASP A 209 6.18 -8.87 17.95
C ASP A 209 5.64 -9.68 16.77
N VAL A 210 4.85 -9.06 15.88
CA VAL A 210 4.38 -9.68 14.64
C VAL A 210 5.56 -10.06 13.73
N ALA A 211 6.50 -9.14 13.52
CA ALA A 211 7.70 -9.40 12.70
C ALA A 211 8.54 -10.57 13.24
N ARG A 212 8.73 -10.62 14.57
CA ARG A 212 9.43 -11.71 15.23
C ARG A 212 8.70 -13.04 15.08
N ALA A 213 7.37 -13.05 15.25
CA ALA A 213 6.55 -14.25 15.13
C ALA A 213 6.55 -14.80 13.69
N ALA A 214 6.49 -13.91 12.69
CA ALA A 214 6.55 -14.27 11.27
C ALA A 214 7.94 -14.70 10.79
N GLY A 215 9.01 -14.38 11.55
CA GLY A 215 10.39 -14.72 11.18
C GLY A 215 10.88 -13.98 9.94
N VAL A 216 10.43 -12.74 9.74
CA VAL A 216 10.88 -11.90 8.63
C VAL A 216 12.34 -11.47 8.79
N ALA A 217 13.00 -11.09 7.69
CA ALA A 217 14.36 -10.60 7.78
C ALA A 217 14.45 -9.13 8.26
N ARG A 218 13.48 -8.29 7.92
CA ARG A 218 13.44 -6.85 8.24
C ARG A 218 12.02 -6.36 8.51
N LEU A 219 11.89 -5.36 9.39
CA LEU A 219 10.66 -4.63 9.68
C LEU A 219 10.82 -3.14 9.35
N VAL A 220 9.89 -2.61 8.57
CA VAL A 220 9.77 -1.17 8.30
C VAL A 220 8.41 -0.68 8.80
N LEU A 221 8.42 0.31 9.68
CA LEU A 221 7.21 0.87 10.29
C LEU A 221 6.70 2.05 9.46
N VAL A 222 5.44 2.00 9.11
CA VAL A 222 4.71 3.04 8.37
C VAL A 222 3.42 3.43 9.10
N HIS A 223 2.57 4.25 8.49
CA HIS A 223 1.34 4.77 9.08
C HIS A 223 1.60 5.43 10.43
N LEU A 224 2.67 6.25 10.46
CA LEU A 224 3.22 6.82 11.68
C LEU A 224 2.44 8.07 12.09
N PRO A 225 2.10 8.23 13.38
CA PRO A 225 1.54 9.47 13.88
C PRO A 225 2.60 10.59 13.85
N PRO A 226 2.18 11.88 13.91
CA PRO A 226 3.10 13.01 14.02
C PRO A 226 4.08 12.87 15.20
N GLY A 227 5.30 13.39 15.02
CA GLY A 227 6.44 13.21 15.94
C GLY A 227 6.11 13.26 17.45
N PRO A 228 5.31 14.23 17.98
CA PRO A 228 4.98 14.26 19.41
C PRO A 228 4.12 13.09 19.91
N LYS A 229 3.45 12.38 19.02
CA LYS A 229 2.62 11.20 19.33
C LYS A 229 3.30 9.89 18.99
N GLN A 230 4.47 9.95 18.36
CA GLN A 230 5.20 8.77 17.94
C GLN A 230 5.86 8.09 19.16
N GLU A 231 5.72 6.78 19.25
CA GLU A 231 6.37 5.95 20.26
C GLU A 231 7.90 5.92 20.05
N PRO A 232 8.69 5.66 21.11
CA PRO A 232 10.12 5.48 20.95
C PRO A 232 10.45 4.21 20.16
N LEU A 233 11.15 4.33 19.03
CA LEU A 233 11.58 3.21 18.19
C LEU A 233 12.41 2.17 18.97
N ALA A 234 13.18 2.60 19.97
CA ALA A 234 14.06 1.73 20.76
C ALA A 234 13.32 0.54 21.37
N ALA A 235 12.09 0.73 21.86
CA ALA A 235 11.30 -0.35 22.45
C ALA A 235 10.93 -1.44 21.42
N ALA A 236 10.68 -1.06 20.17
CA ALA A 236 10.44 -2.01 19.09
C ALA A 236 11.73 -2.73 18.67
N CYS A 237 12.87 -2.01 18.63
CA CYS A 237 14.18 -2.61 18.34
C CYS A 237 14.62 -3.61 19.43
N ASP A 238 14.23 -3.42 20.69
CA ASP A 238 14.48 -4.39 21.76
C ASP A 238 13.74 -5.72 21.53
N VAL A 239 12.61 -5.69 20.84
CA VAL A 239 11.80 -6.88 20.48
C VAL A 239 12.30 -7.50 19.17
N PHE A 240 12.54 -6.68 18.16
CA PHE A 240 13.01 -7.08 16.85
C PHE A 240 14.08 -6.09 16.35
N PRO A 241 15.38 -6.43 16.45
CA PRO A 241 16.49 -5.49 16.18
C PRO A 241 16.51 -4.90 14.76
N GLU A 242 16.07 -5.67 13.75
CA GLU A 242 16.03 -5.24 12.35
C GLU A 242 14.79 -4.37 12.04
N THR A 243 14.41 -3.49 12.98
CA THR A 243 13.29 -2.56 12.88
C THR A 243 13.77 -1.16 12.54
N THR A 244 13.14 -0.55 11.52
CA THR A 244 13.40 0.85 11.13
C THR A 244 12.08 1.61 10.91
N LEU A 245 12.14 2.94 11.01
CA LEU A 245 11.02 3.79 10.56
C LEU A 245 11.09 3.94 9.04
N GLY A 246 9.95 3.84 8.38
CA GLY A 246 9.83 4.17 6.96
C GLY A 246 10.08 5.66 6.72
N VAL A 247 10.80 5.95 5.67
CA VAL A 247 11.09 7.31 5.20
C VAL A 247 10.49 7.49 3.81
N GLU A 248 9.75 8.58 3.63
CA GLU A 248 9.14 8.87 2.33
C GLU A 248 10.17 9.05 1.23
N GLY A 249 9.90 8.42 0.10
CA GLY A 249 10.81 8.39 -1.05
C GLY A 249 11.91 7.33 -0.94
N GLU A 250 11.98 6.58 0.15
CA GLU A 250 12.88 5.43 0.25
C GLU A 250 12.40 4.26 -0.59
N SER A 251 13.37 3.55 -1.17
CA SER A 251 13.13 2.36 -1.99
C SER A 251 13.95 1.20 -1.46
N TYR A 252 13.30 0.10 -1.17
CA TYR A 252 13.93 -1.12 -0.69
C TYR A 252 14.13 -2.07 -1.86
N VAL A 253 15.38 -2.43 -2.12
CA VAL A 253 15.71 -3.52 -3.05
C VAL A 253 15.29 -4.82 -2.38
N VAL A 254 14.48 -5.61 -3.05
CA VAL A 254 13.97 -6.89 -2.55
C VAL A 254 14.44 -8.08 -3.38
N ALA A 255 14.94 -7.83 -4.61
CA ALA A 255 15.54 -8.85 -5.46
C ALA A 255 16.63 -8.28 -6.36
#